data_c94688cf156ff847c178c466abda1629
#
_entry.id   c94688cf156ff847c178c466abda1629
#
_cell.length_a   1.000
_cell.length_b   1.000
_cell.length_c   1.000
_cell.angle_alpha   90.00
_cell.angle_beta   90.00
_cell.angle_gamma   90.00
#
_symmetry.space_group_name_H-M   'P 1'
#
loop_
_entity.id
_entity.type
_entity.pdbx_description
1 polymer ?
#
loop_
_entity_poly.entity_id
_entity_poly.type
_entity_poly.pdbx_seq_one_letter_code
_entity_poly.pdbx_strand_id
1 'polypeptide(L)'
;MSSLPSKIENYPNLILLLDAIPLPGVIIGTDEFVHYANKKARDLFGDLIQDRHYITVMRDPEVSDAIEAVIKNSDTRKARWATSLSSVDLVFEVHIASLDSKHLLVTFEDSTQVERSNQIRRDFVTNVSHELKTPLTSIIGFLETIQTTAKNDQKAQERFLSIMSDEANRMDRLVNDLMSLNRVESQERS
;
A
#
# COMPACT_ATOMS: atom_id res chain seq x y z
N MET A 1 14.72 -28.91 -23.61
CA MET A 1 13.35 -29.39 -23.41
C MET A 1 13.24 -29.70 -21.93
N SER A 2 12.70 -28.80 -21.15
CA SER A 2 12.51 -28.99 -19.71
C SER A 2 11.33 -29.97 -19.53
N SER A 3 11.56 -31.09 -18.87
CA SER A 3 10.48 -32.01 -18.51
C SER A 3 9.51 -31.31 -17.60
N LEU A 4 8.21 -31.29 -17.97
CA LEU A 4 7.12 -30.83 -17.11
C LEU A 4 7.16 -31.60 -15.77
N PRO A 5 6.98 -30.93 -14.63
CA PRO A 5 6.96 -31.64 -13.35
C PRO A 5 5.74 -32.55 -13.29
N SER A 6 5.96 -33.80 -12.85
CA SER A 6 5.01 -34.91 -12.84
C SER A 6 3.68 -34.65 -12.10
N LYS A 7 3.57 -33.54 -11.37
CA LYS A 7 2.39 -33.21 -10.56
C LYS A 7 1.30 -32.38 -11.31
N ILE A 8 1.64 -31.74 -12.45
CA ILE A 8 0.70 -30.87 -13.23
C ILE A 8 0.55 -31.37 -14.70
N GLU A 9 1.10 -32.51 -15.05
CA GLU A 9 1.01 -33.08 -16.41
C GLU A 9 -0.44 -33.19 -16.96
N ASN A 10 -1.43 -33.28 -16.07
CA ASN A 10 -2.85 -33.36 -16.42
C ASN A 10 -3.49 -32.01 -16.80
N TYR A 11 -2.77 -30.89 -16.71
CA TYR A 11 -3.31 -29.54 -16.96
C TYR A 11 -2.48 -28.72 -17.96
N PRO A 12 -2.17 -29.21 -19.17
CA PRO A 12 -1.30 -28.51 -20.11
C PRO A 12 -1.88 -27.14 -20.54
N ASN A 13 -3.20 -27.04 -20.65
CA ASN A 13 -3.87 -25.79 -20.99
C ASN A 13 -3.76 -24.73 -19.87
N LEU A 14 -3.73 -25.15 -18.60
CA LEU A 14 -3.58 -24.24 -17.45
C LEU A 14 -2.17 -23.64 -17.43
N ILE A 15 -1.16 -24.43 -17.72
CA ILE A 15 0.23 -23.97 -17.83
C ILE A 15 0.35 -22.91 -18.93
N LEU A 16 -0.19 -23.20 -20.12
CA LEU A 16 -0.17 -22.26 -21.25
C LEU A 16 -0.89 -20.92 -20.90
N LEU A 17 -2.02 -21.02 -20.22
CA LEU A 17 -2.75 -19.84 -19.77
C LEU A 17 -1.94 -19.03 -18.74
N LEU A 18 -1.32 -19.71 -17.77
CA LEU A 18 -0.53 -19.04 -16.75
C LEU A 18 0.72 -18.39 -17.33
N ASP A 19 1.35 -18.99 -18.34
CA ASP A 19 2.48 -18.39 -19.05
C ASP A 19 2.09 -17.18 -19.91
N ALA A 20 0.84 -17.10 -20.34
CA ALA A 20 0.30 -15.97 -21.11
C ALA A 20 -0.09 -14.79 -20.23
N ILE A 21 -0.28 -14.97 -18.90
CA ILE A 21 -0.63 -13.90 -17.99
C ILE A 21 0.61 -13.01 -17.74
N PRO A 22 0.49 -11.67 -17.85
CA PRO A 22 1.61 -10.74 -17.65
C PRO A 22 1.98 -10.53 -16.18
N LEU A 23 1.40 -11.29 -15.25
CA LEU A 23 1.68 -11.26 -13.81
C LEU A 23 2.53 -12.46 -13.39
N PRO A 24 3.38 -12.31 -12.36
CA PRO A 24 3.96 -13.45 -11.67
C PRO A 24 2.85 -14.37 -11.17
N GLY A 25 2.95 -15.66 -11.48
CA GLY A 25 1.93 -16.62 -11.09
C GLY A 25 2.54 -17.96 -10.75
N VAL A 26 2.06 -18.57 -9.66
CA VAL A 26 2.47 -19.90 -9.21
C VAL A 26 1.25 -20.77 -8.95
N ILE A 27 1.42 -22.07 -9.14
CA ILE A 27 0.46 -23.09 -8.74
C ILE A 27 1.04 -23.80 -7.51
N ILE A 28 0.29 -23.76 -6.40
CA ILE A 28 0.67 -24.41 -5.14
C ILE A 28 -0.26 -25.60 -4.94
N GLY A 29 0.31 -26.74 -4.57
CA GLY A 29 -0.45 -27.90 -4.16
C GLY A 29 -0.99 -27.80 -2.73
N THR A 30 -2.02 -28.58 -2.38
CA THR A 30 -2.45 -28.75 -0.99
C THR A 30 -1.41 -29.44 -0.11
N ASP A 31 -0.31 -29.93 -0.72
CA ASP A 31 0.91 -30.38 -0.04
C ASP A 31 1.85 -29.20 0.30
N GLU A 32 1.42 -27.96 0.05
CA GLU A 32 2.14 -26.70 0.36
C GLU A 32 3.40 -26.46 -0.48
N PHE A 33 3.61 -27.24 -1.56
CA PHE A 33 4.74 -27.07 -2.46
C PHE A 33 4.33 -26.34 -3.73
N VAL A 34 5.26 -25.55 -4.28
CA VAL A 34 5.09 -24.88 -5.58
C VAL A 34 5.26 -25.92 -6.69
N HIS A 35 4.16 -26.29 -7.33
CA HIS A 35 4.14 -27.26 -8.40
C HIS A 35 4.52 -26.64 -9.75
N TYR A 36 4.19 -25.37 -9.96
CA TYR A 36 4.53 -24.64 -11.17
C TYR A 36 4.71 -23.14 -10.89
N ALA A 37 5.59 -22.52 -11.66
CA ALA A 37 5.80 -21.08 -11.67
C ALA A 37 5.97 -20.61 -13.11
N ASN A 38 5.25 -19.57 -13.53
CA ASN A 38 5.46 -18.98 -14.84
C ASN A 38 6.78 -18.20 -14.90
N LYS A 39 7.16 -17.75 -16.10
CA LYS A 39 8.41 -17.02 -16.29
C LYS A 39 8.50 -15.78 -15.38
N LYS A 40 7.42 -15.01 -15.24
CA LYS A 40 7.36 -13.82 -14.40
C LYS A 40 7.59 -14.14 -12.91
N ALA A 41 7.04 -15.25 -12.43
CA ALA A 41 7.28 -15.71 -11.06
C ALA A 41 8.71 -16.16 -10.86
N ARG A 42 9.32 -16.84 -11.83
CA ARG A 42 10.75 -17.21 -11.77
C ARG A 42 11.66 -15.98 -11.81
N ASP A 43 11.33 -14.97 -12.61
CA ASP A 43 12.07 -13.70 -12.63
C ASP A 43 12.02 -12.99 -11.28
N LEU A 44 10.89 -13.10 -10.53
CA LEU A 44 10.68 -12.48 -9.23
C LEU A 44 11.33 -13.26 -8.07
N PHE A 45 11.16 -14.58 -8.05
CA PHE A 45 11.54 -15.44 -6.91
C PHE A 45 12.82 -16.27 -7.17
N GLY A 46 13.30 -16.26 -8.39
CA GLY A 46 14.40 -17.10 -8.87
C GLY A 46 13.95 -18.41 -9.49
N ASP A 47 14.81 -18.99 -10.33
CA ASP A 47 14.50 -20.20 -11.11
C ASP A 47 14.22 -21.45 -10.26
N LEU A 48 14.74 -21.48 -9.04
CA LEU A 48 14.63 -22.64 -8.13
C LEU A 48 13.37 -22.62 -7.24
N ILE A 49 12.35 -21.83 -7.62
CA ILE A 49 11.09 -21.75 -6.85
C ILE A 49 10.28 -23.04 -6.89
N GLN A 50 10.32 -23.78 -8.00
CA GLN A 50 9.59 -25.04 -8.15
C GLN A 50 10.08 -26.12 -7.16
N ASP A 51 9.14 -26.97 -6.73
CA ASP A 51 9.34 -28.03 -5.75
C ASP A 51 9.81 -27.53 -4.36
N ARG A 52 9.70 -26.22 -4.10
CA ARG A 52 9.91 -25.65 -2.77
C ARG A 52 8.59 -25.42 -2.04
N HIS A 53 8.63 -25.53 -0.75
CA HIS A 53 7.53 -25.15 0.12
C HIS A 53 7.29 -23.63 -0.01
N TYR A 54 6.04 -23.19 -0.21
CA TYR A 54 5.73 -21.80 -0.49
C TYR A 54 6.24 -20.82 0.60
N ILE A 55 6.25 -21.23 1.87
CA ILE A 55 6.77 -20.41 2.99
C ILE A 55 8.25 -20.05 2.80
N THR A 56 9.04 -20.88 2.13
CA THR A 56 10.47 -20.56 1.91
C THR A 56 10.66 -19.41 0.93
N VAL A 57 9.67 -19.14 0.12
CA VAL A 57 9.66 -18.14 -0.95
C VAL A 57 8.91 -16.88 -0.53
N MET A 58 7.75 -17.07 0.10
CA MET A 58 6.82 -16.01 0.53
C MET A 58 6.70 -16.04 2.05
N ARG A 59 7.71 -15.51 2.74
CA ARG A 59 7.75 -15.47 4.22
C ARG A 59 6.95 -14.29 4.75
N ASP A 60 5.64 -14.35 4.58
CA ASP A 60 4.74 -13.31 5.05
C ASP A 60 3.54 -13.95 5.75
N PRO A 61 3.21 -13.55 6.99
CA PRO A 61 2.11 -14.14 7.75
C PRO A 61 0.76 -13.93 7.06
N GLU A 62 0.50 -12.75 6.47
CA GLU A 62 -0.78 -12.44 5.83
C GLU A 62 -1.01 -13.32 4.61
N VAL A 63 0.04 -13.53 3.80
CA VAL A 63 0.00 -14.43 2.64
C VAL A 63 -0.19 -15.89 3.08
N SER A 64 0.52 -16.32 4.13
CA SER A 64 0.42 -17.68 4.65
C SER A 64 -0.98 -17.98 5.19
N ASP A 65 -1.54 -17.07 6.00
CA ASP A 65 -2.89 -17.20 6.55
C ASP A 65 -3.94 -17.25 5.43
N ALA A 66 -3.76 -16.44 4.39
CA ALA A 66 -4.65 -16.43 3.23
C ALA A 66 -4.58 -17.74 2.43
N ILE A 67 -3.38 -18.30 2.20
CA ILE A 67 -3.20 -19.60 1.53
C ILE A 67 -3.87 -20.72 2.34
N GLU A 68 -3.61 -20.79 3.66
CA GLU A 68 -4.24 -21.80 4.52
C GLU A 68 -5.77 -21.68 4.53
N ALA A 69 -6.30 -20.44 4.54
CA ALA A 69 -7.75 -20.22 4.50
C ALA A 69 -8.36 -20.74 3.20
N VAL A 70 -7.69 -20.53 2.05
CA VAL A 70 -8.16 -21.02 0.74
C VAL A 70 -8.06 -22.54 0.67
N ILE A 71 -7.02 -23.16 1.23
CA ILE A 71 -6.91 -24.63 1.33
C ILE A 71 -8.10 -25.22 2.11
N LYS A 72 -8.51 -24.56 3.20
CA LYS A 72 -9.61 -25.06 4.07
C LYS A 72 -10.99 -24.83 3.47
N ASN A 73 -11.21 -23.67 2.87
CA ASN A 73 -12.55 -23.20 2.51
C ASN A 73 -12.83 -23.20 1.00
N SER A 74 -11.80 -23.39 0.16
CA SER A 74 -11.90 -23.33 -1.31
C SER A 74 -12.48 -22.00 -1.84
N ASP A 75 -12.29 -20.91 -1.10
CA ASP A 75 -12.69 -19.55 -1.48
C ASP A 75 -11.57 -18.80 -2.21
N THR A 76 -11.80 -17.53 -2.54
CA THR A 76 -10.76 -16.65 -3.08
C THR A 76 -10.36 -15.64 -2.00
N ARG A 77 -9.07 -15.40 -1.85
CA ARG A 77 -8.51 -14.44 -0.88
C ARG A 77 -7.55 -13.48 -1.56
N LYS A 78 -7.40 -12.34 -0.91
CA LYS A 78 -6.35 -11.36 -1.21
C LYS A 78 -5.51 -11.18 0.04
N ALA A 79 -4.22 -10.97 -0.17
CA ALA A 79 -3.28 -10.63 0.88
C ALA A 79 -2.33 -9.55 0.37
N ARG A 80 -1.78 -8.75 1.26
CA ARG A 80 -0.73 -7.79 0.94
C ARG A 80 0.62 -8.42 1.25
N TRP A 81 1.55 -8.36 0.31
CA TRP A 81 2.91 -8.82 0.50
C TRP A 81 3.91 -7.69 0.27
N ALA A 82 4.62 -7.30 1.33
CA ALA A 82 5.69 -6.32 1.25
C ALA A 82 7.04 -7.04 1.34
N THR A 83 7.93 -6.75 0.40
CA THR A 83 9.26 -7.36 0.34
C THR A 83 10.30 -6.37 -0.13
N SER A 84 11.57 -6.65 0.13
CA SER A 84 12.68 -5.86 -0.38
C SER A 84 13.54 -6.75 -1.27
N LEU A 85 13.61 -6.42 -2.56
CA LEU A 85 14.41 -7.12 -3.56
C LEU A 85 15.50 -6.18 -4.07
N SER A 86 16.76 -6.58 -3.95
CA SER A 86 17.92 -5.79 -4.39
C SER A 86 17.90 -4.34 -3.87
N SER A 87 17.52 -4.16 -2.60
CA SER A 87 17.38 -2.84 -1.94
C SER A 87 16.24 -1.96 -2.48
N VAL A 88 15.30 -2.53 -3.21
CA VAL A 88 14.07 -1.88 -3.65
C VAL A 88 12.89 -2.46 -2.89
N ASP A 89 12.15 -1.59 -2.17
CA ASP A 89 10.94 -2.00 -1.48
C ASP A 89 9.80 -2.12 -2.49
N LEU A 90 9.22 -3.31 -2.54
CA LEU A 90 8.12 -3.67 -3.42
C LEU A 90 6.90 -4.09 -2.58
N VAL A 91 5.72 -3.76 -3.06
CA VAL A 91 4.46 -4.16 -2.46
C VAL A 91 3.62 -4.85 -3.53
N PHE A 92 3.17 -6.05 -3.24
CA PHE A 92 2.31 -6.82 -4.12
C PHE A 92 0.92 -7.00 -3.50
N GLU A 93 -0.12 -6.89 -4.31
CA GLU A 93 -1.42 -7.48 -4.01
C GLU A 93 -1.39 -8.93 -4.49
N VAL A 94 -1.54 -9.86 -3.57
CA VAL A 94 -1.49 -11.30 -3.83
C VAL A 94 -2.89 -11.84 -3.91
N HIS A 95 -3.26 -12.42 -5.05
CA HIS A 95 -4.55 -13.05 -5.24
C HIS A 95 -4.39 -14.56 -5.15
N ILE A 96 -5.14 -15.20 -4.29
CA ILE A 96 -5.12 -16.63 -4.03
C ILE A 96 -6.49 -17.20 -4.35
N ALA A 97 -6.57 -18.17 -5.27
CA ALA A 97 -7.81 -18.81 -5.66
C ALA A 97 -7.64 -20.33 -5.74
N SER A 98 -8.66 -21.07 -5.30
CA SER A 98 -8.71 -22.50 -5.52
C SER A 98 -8.93 -22.81 -7.01
N LEU A 99 -8.09 -23.66 -7.60
CA LEU A 99 -8.27 -24.16 -8.95
C LEU A 99 -9.09 -25.45 -8.97
N ASP A 100 -8.78 -26.33 -8.05
CA ASP A 100 -9.46 -27.59 -7.83
C ASP A 100 -9.23 -28.06 -6.38
N SER A 101 -9.61 -29.29 -6.05
CA SER A 101 -9.45 -29.84 -4.69
C SER A 101 -7.98 -30.05 -4.24
N LYS A 102 -7.01 -29.85 -5.14
CA LYS A 102 -5.59 -30.12 -4.87
C LYS A 102 -4.66 -28.95 -5.19
N HIS A 103 -5.14 -27.95 -5.93
CA HIS A 103 -4.28 -26.88 -6.42
C HIS A 103 -4.88 -25.50 -6.19
N LEU A 104 -4.01 -24.56 -5.90
CA LEU A 104 -4.28 -23.14 -5.76
C LEU A 104 -3.51 -22.38 -6.83
N LEU A 105 -4.12 -21.35 -7.39
CA LEU A 105 -3.45 -20.33 -8.18
C LEU A 105 -3.13 -19.14 -7.27
N VAL A 106 -1.89 -18.71 -7.28
CA VAL A 106 -1.44 -17.49 -6.60
C VAL A 106 -0.81 -16.56 -7.63
N THR A 107 -1.34 -15.36 -7.76
CA THR A 107 -0.81 -14.32 -8.65
C THR A 107 -0.41 -13.08 -7.86
N PHE A 108 0.60 -12.35 -8.36
CA PHE A 108 1.18 -11.20 -7.69
C PHE A 108 1.05 -9.98 -8.60
N GLU A 109 0.30 -8.99 -8.16
CA GLU A 109 0.15 -7.71 -8.85
C GLU A 109 1.01 -6.66 -8.15
N ASP A 110 1.95 -6.04 -8.87
CA ASP A 110 2.79 -4.99 -8.31
C ASP A 110 1.94 -3.73 -8.04
N SER A 111 1.69 -3.45 -6.78
CA SER A 111 0.97 -2.29 -6.29
C SER A 111 1.88 -1.20 -5.70
N THR A 112 3.20 -1.33 -5.89
CA THR A 112 4.20 -0.45 -5.26
C THR A 112 3.94 1.03 -5.55
N GLN A 113 3.65 1.39 -6.80
CA GLN A 113 3.40 2.78 -7.18
C GLN A 113 2.09 3.31 -6.60
N VAL A 114 1.05 2.49 -6.58
CA VAL A 114 -0.26 2.84 -5.98
C VAL A 114 -0.10 3.05 -4.48
N GLU A 115 0.59 2.14 -3.79
CA GLU A 115 0.85 2.25 -2.35
C GLU A 115 1.69 3.49 -2.01
N ARG A 116 2.75 3.77 -2.79
CA ARG A 116 3.57 4.98 -2.61
C ARG A 116 2.73 6.25 -2.79
N SER A 117 1.91 6.32 -3.82
CA SER A 117 1.02 7.46 -4.05
C SER A 117 0.03 7.65 -2.91
N ASN A 118 -0.57 6.56 -2.43
CA ASN A 118 -1.48 6.59 -1.30
C ASN A 118 -0.77 7.01 0.00
N GLN A 119 0.47 6.58 0.21
CA GLN A 119 1.26 6.97 1.38
C GLN A 119 1.59 8.47 1.34
N ILE A 120 2.09 8.98 0.20
CA ILE A 120 2.35 10.41 0.01
C ILE A 120 1.08 11.23 0.31
N ARG A 121 -0.08 10.77 -0.17
CA ARG A 121 -1.35 11.44 0.09
C ARG A 121 -1.73 11.44 1.57
N ARG A 122 -1.53 10.32 2.28
CA ARG A 122 -1.80 10.25 3.73
C ARG A 122 -0.87 11.17 4.52
N ASP A 123 0.42 11.15 4.18
CA ASP A 123 1.43 11.99 4.83
C ASP A 123 1.15 13.47 4.58
N PHE A 124 0.75 13.84 3.36
CA PHE A 124 0.35 15.18 3.01
C PHE A 124 -0.83 15.66 3.88
N VAL A 125 -1.92 14.89 3.97
CA VAL A 125 -3.08 15.25 4.80
C VAL A 125 -2.70 15.39 6.27
N THR A 126 -1.86 14.49 6.77
CA THR A 126 -1.38 14.51 8.16
C THR A 126 -0.55 15.77 8.43
N ASN A 127 0.41 16.07 7.57
CA ASN A 127 1.28 17.23 7.71
C ASN A 127 0.48 18.55 7.63
N VAL A 128 -0.43 18.66 6.65
CA VAL A 128 -1.33 19.83 6.55
C VAL A 128 -2.15 20.01 7.83
N SER A 129 -2.70 18.95 8.36
CA SER A 129 -3.49 18.98 9.59
C SER A 129 -2.66 19.48 10.78
N HIS A 130 -1.41 19.06 10.91
CA HIS A 130 -0.50 19.53 11.95
C HIS A 130 -0.12 20.99 11.77
N GLU A 131 0.21 21.41 10.53
CA GLU A 131 0.59 22.79 10.23
C GLU A 131 -0.56 23.78 10.42
N LEU A 132 -1.82 23.37 10.25
CA LEU A 132 -3.00 24.18 10.53
C LEU A 132 -3.37 24.17 12.02
N LYS A 133 -3.17 23.06 12.73
CA LYS A 133 -3.57 22.94 14.14
C LYS A 133 -2.75 23.85 15.05
N THR A 134 -1.47 24.02 14.78
CA THR A 134 -0.55 24.84 15.62
C THR A 134 -0.98 26.30 15.68
N PRO A 135 -1.14 27.05 14.57
CA PRO A 135 -1.59 28.44 14.60
C PRO A 135 -3.02 28.56 15.14
N LEU A 136 -3.90 27.61 14.82
CA LEU A 136 -5.27 27.61 15.35
C LEU A 136 -5.29 27.50 16.88
N THR A 137 -4.47 26.63 17.47
CA THR A 137 -4.34 26.49 18.92
C THR A 137 -3.83 27.80 19.57
N SER A 138 -2.87 28.47 18.92
CA SER A 138 -2.38 29.78 19.37
C SER A 138 -3.48 30.84 19.35
N ILE A 139 -4.25 30.92 18.27
CA ILE A 139 -5.38 31.84 18.13
C ILE A 139 -6.41 31.62 19.26
N ILE A 140 -6.79 30.36 19.49
CA ILE A 140 -7.75 30.00 20.56
C ILE A 140 -7.21 30.41 21.92
N GLY A 141 -5.94 30.10 22.23
CA GLY A 141 -5.34 30.48 23.51
C GLY A 141 -5.27 32.00 23.75
N PHE A 142 -4.95 32.76 22.71
CA PHE A 142 -4.97 34.24 22.82
C PHE A 142 -6.38 34.78 22.97
N LEU A 143 -7.36 34.20 22.28
CA LEU A 143 -8.77 34.55 22.46
C LEU A 143 -9.23 34.32 23.91
N GLU A 144 -8.95 33.18 24.49
CA GLU A 144 -9.25 32.87 25.89
C GLU A 144 -8.54 33.83 26.83
N THR A 145 -7.28 34.18 26.56
CA THR A 145 -6.52 35.14 27.37
C THR A 145 -7.14 36.54 27.32
N ILE A 146 -7.54 37.03 26.15
CA ILE A 146 -8.25 38.33 25.98
C ILE A 146 -9.56 38.32 26.74
N GLN A 147 -10.31 37.24 26.72
CA GLN A 147 -11.62 37.15 27.39
C GLN A 147 -11.52 37.06 28.92
N THR A 148 -10.39 36.60 29.44
CA THR A 148 -10.17 36.33 30.87
C THR A 148 -9.13 37.27 31.49
N THR A 149 -7.87 36.93 31.38
CA THR A 149 -6.75 37.57 32.12
C THR A 149 -6.45 38.99 31.59
N ALA A 150 -6.56 39.21 30.28
CA ALA A 150 -6.27 40.50 29.64
C ALA A 150 -7.51 41.32 29.38
N LYS A 151 -8.67 41.00 29.98
CA LYS A 151 -9.95 41.66 29.72
C LYS A 151 -9.93 43.18 29.90
N ASN A 152 -9.12 43.68 30.83
CA ASN A 152 -9.01 45.11 31.14
C ASN A 152 -7.64 45.71 30.75
N ASP A 153 -6.82 44.97 30.01
CA ASP A 153 -5.50 45.43 29.54
C ASP A 153 -5.53 45.65 28.02
N GLN A 154 -5.83 46.88 27.62
CA GLN A 154 -5.95 47.27 26.22
C GLN A 154 -4.67 47.03 25.43
N LYS A 155 -3.47 47.26 26.03
CA LYS A 155 -2.18 47.04 25.34
C LYS A 155 -1.92 45.58 25.09
N ALA A 156 -2.25 44.71 26.05
CA ALA A 156 -2.16 43.28 25.89
C ALA A 156 -3.14 42.78 24.83
N GLN A 157 -4.35 43.26 24.79
CA GLN A 157 -5.35 42.92 23.76
C GLN A 157 -4.87 43.27 22.37
N GLU A 158 -4.40 44.53 22.16
CA GLU A 158 -3.88 44.96 20.85
C GLU A 158 -2.73 44.08 20.37
N ARG A 159 -1.80 43.72 21.28
CA ARG A 159 -0.69 42.80 20.97
C ARG A 159 -1.19 41.40 20.60
N PHE A 160 -2.11 40.82 21.33
CA PHE A 160 -2.65 39.48 21.06
C PHE A 160 -3.44 39.45 19.76
N LEU A 161 -4.24 40.49 19.47
CA LEU A 161 -4.95 40.65 18.20
C LEU A 161 -4.00 40.73 17.00
N SER A 162 -2.86 41.42 17.15
CA SER A 162 -1.83 41.47 16.11
C SER A 162 -1.23 40.05 15.84
N ILE A 163 -0.88 39.33 16.90
CA ILE A 163 -0.34 37.96 16.77
C ILE A 163 -1.36 37.03 16.11
N MET A 164 -2.62 37.11 16.51
CA MET A 164 -3.69 36.30 15.93
C MET A 164 -3.91 36.62 14.45
N SER A 165 -3.81 37.87 14.05
CA SER A 165 -3.90 38.32 12.66
C SER A 165 -2.73 37.75 11.84
N ASP A 166 -1.52 37.75 12.38
CA ASP A 166 -0.35 37.18 11.71
C ASP A 166 -0.48 35.67 11.51
N GLU A 167 -0.98 34.94 12.52
CA GLU A 167 -1.23 33.51 12.42
C GLU A 167 -2.37 33.18 11.44
N ALA A 168 -3.44 33.95 11.41
CA ALA A 168 -4.52 33.80 10.44
C ALA A 168 -4.02 34.03 9.00
N ASN A 169 -3.21 35.06 8.76
CA ASN A 169 -2.60 35.32 7.47
C ASN A 169 -1.60 34.21 7.04
N ARG A 170 -0.92 33.59 8.00
CA ARG A 170 -0.08 32.43 7.74
C ARG A 170 -0.90 31.23 7.29
N MET A 171 -2.03 30.95 7.96
CA MET A 171 -2.95 29.89 7.57
C MET A 171 -3.53 30.10 6.17
N ASP A 172 -3.94 31.33 5.85
CA ASP A 172 -4.48 31.67 4.53
C ASP A 172 -3.47 31.40 3.42
N ARG A 173 -2.21 31.82 3.61
CA ARG A 173 -1.12 31.51 2.66
C ARG A 173 -0.93 30.02 2.48
N LEU A 174 -0.90 29.23 3.56
CA LEU A 174 -0.73 27.78 3.51
C LEU A 174 -1.87 27.12 2.72
N VAL A 175 -3.12 27.56 2.94
CA VAL A 175 -4.29 27.06 2.18
C VAL A 175 -4.17 27.39 0.69
N ASN A 176 -3.74 28.60 0.33
CA ASN A 176 -3.57 29.02 -1.05
C ASN A 176 -2.46 28.24 -1.76
N ASP A 177 -1.34 27.94 -1.06
CA ASP A 177 -0.26 27.09 -1.59
C ASP A 177 -0.76 25.68 -1.87
N LEU A 178 -1.55 25.10 -0.96
CA LEU A 178 -2.16 23.78 -1.13
C LEU A 178 -3.14 23.72 -2.31
N MET A 179 -3.94 24.76 -2.49
CA MET A 179 -4.86 24.84 -3.64
C MET A 179 -4.11 24.96 -4.97
N SER A 180 -2.97 25.63 -4.97
CA SER A 180 -2.12 25.76 -6.16
C SER A 180 -1.50 24.44 -6.56
N LEU A 181 -1.01 23.63 -5.61
CA LEU A 181 -0.49 22.28 -5.85
C LEU A 181 -1.56 21.34 -6.46
N ASN A 182 -2.78 21.38 -5.94
CA ASN A 182 -3.89 20.59 -6.45
C ASN A 182 -4.26 20.92 -7.92
N ARG A 183 -4.08 22.16 -8.35
CA ARG A 183 -4.33 22.57 -9.75
C ARG A 183 -3.29 22.00 -10.71
N VAL A 184 -2.03 21.97 -10.31
CA VAL A 184 -0.93 21.42 -11.14
C VAL A 184 -1.11 19.93 -11.35
N GLU A 185 -1.41 19.16 -10.28
CA GLU A 185 -1.66 17.71 -10.39
C GLU A 185 -2.88 17.37 -11.25
N SER A 186 -3.90 18.23 -11.25
CA SER A 186 -5.11 18.03 -12.08
C SER A 186 -4.86 18.27 -13.56
N GLN A 187 -3.91 19.14 -13.92
CA GLN A 187 -3.55 19.44 -15.31
C GLN A 187 -2.64 18.37 -15.91
N GLU A 188 -1.81 17.69 -15.12
CA GLU A 188 -0.95 16.60 -15.61
C GLU A 188 -1.71 15.30 -15.89
N ARG A 189 -2.94 15.18 -15.39
CA ARG A 189 -3.80 13.99 -15.60
C ARG A 189 -4.82 14.14 -16.73
N SER A 190 -4.86 15.25 -17.43
CA SER A 190 -5.73 15.50 -18.60
C SER A 190 -4.96 15.40 -19.89
#